data_eeb12b513df222f4ed81e5f60a3d40ac
#
_entry.id   eeb12b513df222f4ed81e5f60a3d40ac
#
_cell.length_a   1.000
_cell.length_b   1.000
_cell.length_c   1.000
_cell.angle_alpha   90.00
_cell.angle_beta   90.00
_cell.angle_gamma   90.00
#
_symmetry.space_group_name_H-M   'P 1'
#
loop_
_entity.id
_entity.type
_entity.pdbx_description
1 polymer ?
#
loop_
_entity_poly.entity_id
_entity_poly.type
_entity_poly.pdbx_seq_one_letter_code
_entity_poly.pdbx_strand_id
1 'polypeptide(L)'
;MHAFFDVMMNKVFYILSSLLLLTSCAEQYNIAGNSTLPCLDGKVLYLRVSNDDGQKQQHKKNSVQQETVMICLDSCKVIHGQFRFEGDVDSAMMAMLYTGNDCVMPLVLESGKLNIQVDKATQRVSGSPLNEKLYSFFKKRTRLDHEMWELQQATMRMMREGCSPVEIQRKMGKKTKQLAQRTEELETKFVMDNYNNVLGPGYFR
;
A
#
# COMPACT_ATOMS: atom_id res chain seq x y z
N MET A 1 -21.60 42.20 45.82
CA MET A 1 -22.05 41.96 44.42
C MET A 1 -20.89 41.62 43.48
N HIS A 2 -19.70 42.21 43.62
CA HIS A 2 -18.50 41.94 42.79
C HIS A 2 -17.98 40.50 42.90
N ALA A 3 -17.89 39.93 44.07
CA ALA A 3 -17.30 38.59 44.29
C ALA A 3 -18.12 37.46 43.65
N PHE A 4 -19.43 37.63 43.46
CA PHE A 4 -20.26 36.64 42.81
C PHE A 4 -20.11 36.66 41.28
N PHE A 5 -19.80 37.82 40.73
CA PHE A 5 -19.58 38.01 39.29
C PHE A 5 -18.24 37.42 38.86
N ASP A 6 -17.18 37.57 39.70
CA ASP A 6 -15.84 37.02 39.43
C ASP A 6 -15.82 35.49 39.46
N VAL A 7 -16.55 34.86 40.38
CA VAL A 7 -16.66 33.39 40.46
C VAL A 7 -17.43 32.82 39.27
N MET A 8 -18.45 33.53 38.81
CA MET A 8 -19.24 33.11 37.65
C MET A 8 -18.45 33.28 36.33
N MET A 9 -17.71 34.37 36.19
CA MET A 9 -16.84 34.58 35.01
C MET A 9 -15.69 33.57 34.95
N ASN A 10 -15.06 33.23 36.08
CA ASN A 10 -14.05 32.18 36.11
C ASN A 10 -14.60 30.80 35.69
N LYS A 11 -15.80 30.41 36.16
CA LYS A 11 -16.41 29.16 35.75
C LYS A 11 -16.77 29.11 34.26
N VAL A 12 -17.26 30.22 33.72
CA VAL A 12 -17.56 30.32 32.26
C VAL A 12 -16.25 30.28 31.47
N PHE A 13 -15.17 30.87 31.95
CA PHE A 13 -13.86 30.83 31.31
C PHE A 13 -13.27 29.41 31.30
N TYR A 14 -13.40 28.63 32.39
CA TYR A 14 -12.98 27.23 32.45
C TYR A 14 -13.83 26.31 31.54
N ILE A 15 -15.13 26.56 31.42
CA ILE A 15 -16.02 25.81 30.53
C ILE A 15 -15.68 26.14 29.07
N LEU A 16 -15.42 27.38 28.72
CA LEU A 16 -15.06 27.81 27.38
C LEU A 16 -13.64 27.33 26.99
N SER A 17 -12.69 27.31 27.96
CA SER A 17 -11.35 26.75 27.79
C SER A 17 -11.38 25.22 27.59
N SER A 18 -12.25 24.52 28.32
CA SER A 18 -12.45 23.07 28.17
C SER A 18 -13.08 22.68 26.85
N LEU A 19 -13.92 23.53 26.28
CA LEU A 19 -14.58 23.26 24.97
C LEU A 19 -13.62 23.42 23.78
N LEU A 20 -12.55 24.22 23.94
CA LEU A 20 -11.51 24.41 22.91
C LEU A 20 -10.52 23.25 22.79
N LEU A 21 -10.51 22.29 23.74
CA LEU A 21 -9.62 21.15 23.73
C LEU A 21 -10.21 19.90 23.02
N LEU A 22 -11.44 19.97 22.52
CA LEU A 22 -12.12 18.86 21.84
C LEU A 22 -12.07 18.91 20.31
N THR A 23 -11.21 19.74 19.72
CA THR A 23 -10.92 19.59 18.29
C THR A 23 -10.04 18.36 18.11
N SER A 24 -10.65 17.19 18.12
CA SER A 24 -10.05 16.00 17.51
C SER A 24 -9.86 16.33 16.04
N CYS A 25 -8.66 16.73 15.67
CA CYS A 25 -8.28 16.90 14.27
C CYS A 25 -8.23 15.50 13.69
N ALA A 26 -9.29 15.06 13.03
CA ALA A 26 -9.22 13.86 12.22
C ALA A 26 -8.09 14.06 11.21
N GLU A 27 -7.11 13.17 11.20
CA GLU A 27 -6.04 13.22 10.22
C GLU A 27 -6.62 12.91 8.84
N GLN A 28 -6.36 13.77 7.85
CA GLN A 28 -6.91 13.62 6.51
C GLN A 28 -5.81 13.22 5.52
N TYR A 29 -6.16 12.31 4.61
CA TYR A 29 -5.34 12.04 3.43
C TYR A 29 -5.84 12.87 2.24
N ASN A 30 -4.91 13.31 1.42
CA ASN A 30 -5.19 13.96 0.15
C ASN A 30 -4.26 13.34 -0.90
N ILE A 31 -4.84 12.55 -1.78
CA ILE A 31 -4.13 11.84 -2.85
C ILE A 31 -4.38 12.57 -4.16
N ALA A 32 -3.32 13.09 -4.76
CA ALA A 32 -3.33 13.57 -6.14
C ALA A 32 -2.64 12.53 -7.03
N GLY A 33 -3.32 12.09 -8.09
CA GLY A 33 -2.78 11.10 -9.00
C GLY A 33 -2.77 11.55 -10.45
N ASN A 34 -1.79 11.05 -11.18
CA ASN A 34 -1.74 11.18 -12.63
C ASN A 34 -1.42 9.85 -13.29
N SER A 35 -1.94 9.65 -14.48
CA SER A 35 -1.68 8.48 -15.31
C SER A 35 -1.46 8.89 -16.76
N THR A 36 -0.44 8.31 -17.38
CA THR A 36 -0.22 8.40 -18.83
C THR A 36 -0.79 7.21 -19.60
N LEU A 37 -1.47 6.29 -18.90
CA LEU A 37 -2.09 5.12 -19.50
C LEU A 37 -3.44 5.48 -20.13
N PRO A 38 -3.59 5.41 -21.46
CA PRO A 38 -4.88 5.72 -22.12
C PRO A 38 -6.01 4.81 -21.67
N CYS A 39 -5.70 3.57 -21.25
CA CYS A 39 -6.70 2.61 -20.78
C CYS A 39 -7.35 2.98 -19.44
N LEU A 40 -6.74 3.89 -18.66
CA LEU A 40 -7.30 4.38 -17.40
C LEU A 40 -8.16 5.63 -17.60
N ASP A 41 -7.98 6.40 -18.67
CA ASP A 41 -8.76 7.61 -18.90
C ASP A 41 -10.25 7.29 -19.06
N GLY A 42 -11.10 8.03 -18.37
CA GLY A 42 -12.53 7.79 -18.29
C GLY A 42 -12.95 6.63 -17.38
N LYS A 43 -12.03 5.82 -16.84
CA LYS A 43 -12.33 4.74 -15.89
C LYS A 43 -12.54 5.27 -14.48
N VAL A 44 -13.24 4.47 -13.67
CA VAL A 44 -13.36 4.70 -12.23
C VAL A 44 -12.28 3.93 -11.50
N LEU A 45 -11.54 4.63 -10.65
CA LEU A 45 -10.60 4.06 -9.71
C LEU A 45 -11.27 3.92 -8.34
N TYR A 46 -10.95 2.85 -7.63
CA TYR A 46 -11.44 2.53 -6.31
C TYR A 46 -10.27 2.40 -5.35
N LEU A 47 -10.32 3.12 -4.24
CA LEU A 47 -9.39 2.97 -3.13
C LEU A 47 -9.97 1.95 -2.15
N ARG A 48 -9.31 0.79 -2.02
CA ARG A 48 -9.81 -0.31 -1.18
C ARG A 48 -8.79 -0.67 -0.11
N VAL A 49 -9.30 -1.09 1.05
CA VAL A 49 -8.50 -1.60 2.18
C VAL A 49 -9.02 -2.96 2.62
N SER A 50 -8.14 -3.75 3.25
CA SER A 50 -8.55 -5.01 3.88
C SER A 50 -9.38 -4.75 5.14
N ASN A 51 -10.44 -5.53 5.35
CA ASN A 51 -11.29 -5.43 6.55
C ASN A 51 -10.51 -5.68 7.86
N ASP A 52 -9.37 -6.36 7.80
CA ASP A 52 -8.55 -6.66 8.98
C ASP A 52 -7.80 -5.44 9.55
N ASP A 53 -7.60 -4.40 8.74
CA ASP A 53 -6.88 -3.19 9.16
C ASP A 53 -7.77 -2.16 9.88
N GLY A 54 -9.10 -2.28 9.76
CA GLY A 54 -10.06 -1.30 10.28
C GLY A 54 -10.79 -1.66 11.58
N GLN A 55 -10.72 -2.89 12.09
CA GLN A 55 -11.48 -3.28 13.28
C GLN A 55 -10.71 -4.19 14.22
N LYS A 56 -10.26 -3.63 15.35
CA LYS A 56 -10.11 -4.38 16.61
C LYS A 56 -11.51 -4.81 17.08
N GLN A 57 -12.11 -5.83 16.47
CA GLN A 57 -13.33 -6.42 16.97
C GLN A 57 -13.18 -7.91 17.19
N GLN A 58 -13.21 -8.22 18.50
CA GLN A 58 -13.69 -9.45 19.17
C GLN A 58 -13.66 -10.75 18.37
N HIS A 59 -12.74 -11.61 18.84
CA HIS A 59 -12.71 -13.05 18.60
C HIS A 59 -14.10 -13.69 18.54
N LYS A 60 -14.45 -14.24 17.37
CA LYS A 60 -15.28 -15.42 17.27
C LYS A 60 -14.52 -16.46 16.44
N LYS A 61 -13.94 -17.42 17.15
CA LYS A 61 -13.37 -18.64 16.56
C LYS A 61 -14.48 -19.39 15.85
N ASN A 62 -14.51 -19.37 14.52
CA ASN A 62 -15.05 -20.46 13.72
C ASN A 62 -14.24 -20.53 12.43
N SER A 63 -13.59 -21.66 12.25
CA SER A 63 -12.81 -22.08 11.12
C SER A 63 -13.67 -22.21 9.86
N VAL A 64 -13.64 -21.19 9.01
CA VAL A 64 -13.99 -21.28 7.58
C VAL A 64 -13.03 -20.32 6.89
N GLN A 65 -12.53 -20.68 5.71
CA GLN A 65 -11.62 -19.87 4.89
C GLN A 65 -12.09 -18.41 4.90
N GLN A 66 -11.32 -17.57 5.57
CA GLN A 66 -11.64 -16.14 5.70
C GLN A 66 -11.25 -15.50 4.37
N GLU A 67 -12.20 -15.37 3.48
CA GLU A 67 -12.03 -14.50 2.31
C GLU A 67 -11.75 -13.09 2.83
N THR A 68 -10.60 -12.56 2.46
CA THR A 68 -10.22 -11.18 2.79
C THR A 68 -11.22 -10.24 2.11
N VAL A 69 -12.16 -9.71 2.88
CA VAL A 69 -13.16 -8.77 2.36
C VAL A 69 -12.49 -7.40 2.18
N MET A 70 -12.45 -6.91 0.95
CA MET A 70 -11.94 -5.59 0.61
C MET A 70 -13.06 -4.54 0.74
N ILE A 71 -12.84 -3.53 1.57
CA ILE A 71 -13.76 -2.41 1.75
C ILE A 71 -13.34 -1.28 0.82
N CYS A 72 -14.29 -0.73 0.06
CA CYS A 72 -14.07 0.46 -0.74
C CYS A 72 -14.21 1.70 0.17
N LEU A 73 -13.11 2.44 0.31
CA LEU A 73 -13.09 3.70 1.07
C LEU A 73 -13.58 4.87 0.22
N ASP A 74 -13.12 4.93 -1.03
CA ASP A 74 -13.41 6.05 -1.93
C ASP A 74 -13.32 5.60 -3.40
N SER A 75 -13.92 6.40 -4.28
CA SER A 75 -13.85 6.17 -5.72
C SER A 75 -13.82 7.48 -6.48
N CYS A 76 -13.04 7.54 -7.57
CA CYS A 76 -12.99 8.71 -8.43
C CYS A 76 -12.85 8.32 -9.91
N LYS A 77 -13.29 9.20 -10.79
CA LYS A 77 -13.11 9.03 -12.24
C LYS A 77 -11.81 9.67 -12.69
N VAL A 78 -11.06 8.96 -13.52
CA VAL A 78 -9.88 9.52 -14.19
C VAL A 78 -10.34 10.44 -15.31
N ILE A 79 -9.88 11.69 -15.30
CA ILE A 79 -10.23 12.70 -16.30
C ILE A 79 -8.92 13.32 -16.82
N HIS A 80 -8.67 13.17 -18.11
CA HIS A 80 -7.41 13.61 -18.74
C HIS A 80 -6.17 13.09 -18.00
N GLY A 81 -6.23 11.82 -17.56
CA GLY A 81 -5.17 11.18 -16.82
C GLY A 81 -5.03 11.61 -15.36
N GLN A 82 -5.86 12.52 -14.85
CA GLN A 82 -5.82 13.03 -13.47
C GLN A 82 -6.91 12.39 -12.62
N PHE A 83 -6.60 12.16 -11.34
CA PHE A 83 -7.55 11.65 -10.35
C PHE A 83 -7.18 12.13 -8.93
N ARG A 84 -8.17 12.12 -8.03
CA ARG A 84 -7.98 12.57 -6.65
C ARG A 84 -8.84 11.75 -5.70
N PHE A 85 -8.30 11.49 -4.50
CA PHE A 85 -9.02 10.94 -3.37
C PHE A 85 -8.76 11.80 -2.13
N GLU A 86 -9.78 11.97 -1.31
CA GLU A 86 -9.70 12.73 -0.05
C GLU A 86 -10.56 12.04 1.01
N GLY A 87 -10.09 12.02 2.25
CA GLY A 87 -10.86 11.44 3.34
C GLY A 87 -10.10 11.42 4.64
N ASP A 88 -10.74 10.88 5.65
CA ASP A 88 -10.17 10.74 6.99
C ASP A 88 -9.43 9.41 7.14
N VAL A 89 -8.35 9.42 7.91
CA VAL A 89 -7.60 8.22 8.28
C VAL A 89 -7.13 8.33 9.72
N ASP A 90 -7.44 7.31 10.51
CA ASP A 90 -7.07 7.28 11.93
C ASP A 90 -5.62 6.81 12.15
N SER A 91 -5.11 5.98 11.25
CA SER A 91 -3.74 5.45 11.30
C SER A 91 -3.31 4.97 9.92
N ALA A 92 -2.01 4.85 9.72
CA ALA A 92 -1.46 4.29 8.49
C ALA A 92 -1.97 2.85 8.26
N MET A 93 -2.44 2.56 7.04
CA MET A 93 -2.95 1.24 6.64
C MET A 93 -2.56 0.89 5.20
N MET A 94 -2.50 -0.41 4.90
CA MET A 94 -2.32 -0.86 3.52
C MET A 94 -3.60 -0.65 2.72
N ALA A 95 -3.47 0.02 1.60
CA ALA A 95 -4.56 0.22 0.64
C ALA A 95 -4.14 -0.27 -0.75
N MET A 96 -5.13 -0.57 -1.56
CA MET A 96 -4.96 -0.99 -2.95
C MET A 96 -5.78 -0.08 -3.85
N LEU A 97 -5.18 0.36 -4.95
CA LEU A 97 -5.88 1.07 -6.01
C LEU A 97 -6.38 0.06 -7.05
N TYR A 98 -7.66 0.10 -7.36
CA TYR A 98 -8.31 -0.79 -8.33
C TYR A 98 -8.96 -0.03 -9.47
N THR A 99 -9.05 -0.68 -10.65
CA THR A 99 -9.97 -0.32 -11.71
C THR A 99 -10.86 -1.53 -12.01
N GLY A 100 -12.16 -1.42 -11.73
CA GLY A 100 -13.03 -2.60 -11.72
C GLY A 100 -12.57 -3.64 -10.71
N ASN A 101 -12.17 -4.84 -11.19
CA ASN A 101 -11.61 -5.91 -10.37
C ASN A 101 -10.09 -6.03 -10.48
N ASP A 102 -9.45 -5.24 -11.35
CA ASP A 102 -8.02 -5.31 -11.57
C ASP A 102 -7.29 -4.41 -10.57
N CYS A 103 -6.36 -4.99 -9.81
CA CYS A 103 -5.47 -4.24 -8.93
C CYS A 103 -4.48 -3.44 -9.78
N VAL A 104 -4.47 -2.12 -9.59
CA VAL A 104 -3.54 -1.22 -10.27
C VAL A 104 -2.23 -1.19 -9.50
N MET A 105 -2.28 -0.88 -8.18
CA MET A 105 -1.09 -0.82 -7.33
C MET A 105 -1.42 -0.78 -5.85
N PRO A 106 -0.53 -1.30 -4.99
CA PRO A 106 -0.60 -1.09 -3.55
C PRO A 106 -0.05 0.28 -3.15
N LEU A 107 -0.54 0.79 -2.00
CA LEU A 107 -0.02 1.99 -1.35
C LEU A 107 -0.22 1.92 0.16
N VAL A 108 0.51 2.74 0.90
CA VAL A 108 0.21 3.02 2.30
C VAL A 108 -0.67 4.26 2.34
N LEU A 109 -1.89 4.10 2.87
CA LEU A 109 -2.78 5.22 3.14
C LEU A 109 -2.40 5.79 4.51
N GLU A 110 -1.98 7.04 4.53
CA GLU A 110 -1.60 7.79 5.73
C GLU A 110 -1.98 9.25 5.57
N SER A 111 -2.06 9.98 6.68
CA SER A 111 -2.41 11.40 6.66
C SER A 111 -1.41 12.24 5.86
N GLY A 112 -1.89 13.34 5.32
CA GLY A 112 -1.10 14.27 4.53
C GLY A 112 -1.29 14.17 3.03
N LYS A 113 -0.34 14.70 2.27
CA LYS A 113 -0.39 14.77 0.82
C LYS A 113 0.39 13.64 0.18
N LEU A 114 -0.29 12.79 -0.58
CA LEU A 114 0.29 11.71 -1.35
C LEU A 114 0.17 12.01 -2.84
N ASN A 115 1.20 11.68 -3.60
CA ASN A 115 1.17 11.80 -5.07
C ASN A 115 1.35 10.43 -5.69
N ILE A 116 0.39 10.03 -6.53
CA ILE A 116 0.40 8.77 -7.27
C ILE A 116 0.75 9.04 -8.73
N GLN A 117 1.69 8.29 -9.25
CA GLN A 117 2.02 8.26 -10.66
C GLN A 117 1.84 6.84 -11.19
N VAL A 118 1.01 6.70 -12.24
CA VAL A 118 0.76 5.42 -12.91
C VAL A 118 1.03 5.59 -14.39
N ASP A 119 2.13 5.00 -14.84
CA ASP A 119 2.47 4.96 -16.25
C ASP A 119 2.91 3.54 -16.67
N LYS A 120 3.24 3.37 -17.95
CA LYS A 120 3.61 2.05 -18.51
C LYS A 120 4.87 1.45 -17.88
N ALA A 121 5.78 2.28 -17.42
CA ALA A 121 7.07 1.87 -16.88
C ALA A 121 7.14 2.02 -15.35
N THR A 122 6.32 2.88 -14.77
CA THR A 122 6.43 3.29 -13.36
C THR A 122 5.06 3.33 -12.69
N GLN A 123 5.00 2.68 -11.54
CA GLN A 123 3.91 2.85 -10.58
C GLN A 123 4.55 3.30 -9.28
N ARG A 124 4.26 4.52 -8.86
CA ARG A 124 4.93 5.12 -7.71
C ARG A 124 3.94 5.93 -6.87
N VAL A 125 4.08 5.80 -5.56
CA VAL A 125 3.50 6.73 -4.59
C VAL A 125 4.63 7.48 -3.91
N SER A 126 4.49 8.78 -3.77
CA SER A 126 5.43 9.66 -3.07
C SER A 126 4.69 10.60 -2.14
N GLY A 127 5.43 11.26 -1.25
CA GLY A 127 4.89 12.18 -0.25
C GLY A 127 4.87 11.59 1.16
N SER A 128 5.30 10.33 1.34
CA SER A 128 5.43 9.73 2.66
C SER A 128 6.61 8.76 2.75
N PRO A 129 7.25 8.64 3.94
CA PRO A 129 8.37 7.72 4.14
C PRO A 129 7.99 6.25 3.95
N LEU A 130 6.76 5.84 4.31
CA LEU A 130 6.33 4.45 4.16
C LEU A 130 6.10 4.10 2.68
N ASN A 131 5.49 4.99 1.91
CA ASN A 131 5.33 4.79 0.47
C ASN A 131 6.68 4.79 -0.27
N GLU A 132 7.64 5.63 0.12
CA GLU A 132 9.00 5.60 -0.46
C GLU A 132 9.71 4.26 -0.19
N LYS A 133 9.57 3.70 1.03
CA LYS A 133 10.10 2.37 1.37
C LYS A 133 9.42 1.28 0.53
N LEU A 134 8.09 1.31 0.43
CA LEU A 134 7.30 0.35 -0.34
C LEU A 134 7.71 0.38 -1.81
N TYR A 135 7.78 1.56 -2.41
CA TYR A 135 8.23 1.73 -3.79
C TYR A 135 9.66 1.23 -4.01
N SER A 136 10.59 1.57 -3.10
CA SER A 136 11.98 1.11 -3.19
C SER A 136 12.09 -0.42 -3.14
N PHE A 137 11.27 -1.06 -2.31
CA PHE A 137 11.17 -2.51 -2.23
C PHE A 137 10.65 -3.10 -3.55
N PHE A 138 9.50 -2.63 -4.04
CA PHE A 138 8.93 -3.14 -5.29
C PHE A 138 9.87 -2.95 -6.48
N LYS A 139 10.57 -1.83 -6.57
CA LYS A 139 11.59 -1.62 -7.62
C LYS A 139 12.68 -2.68 -7.60
N LYS A 140 13.17 -3.06 -6.41
CA LYS A 140 14.17 -4.12 -6.26
C LYS A 140 13.59 -5.49 -6.58
N ARG A 141 12.36 -5.76 -6.12
CA ARG A 141 11.66 -7.03 -6.35
C ARG A 141 11.39 -7.25 -7.82
N THR A 142 10.84 -6.25 -8.52
CA THR A 142 10.60 -6.30 -9.97
C THR A 142 11.87 -6.57 -10.77
N ARG A 143 13.01 -6.02 -10.34
CA ARG A 143 14.29 -6.31 -10.99
C ARG A 143 14.68 -7.79 -10.85
N LEU A 144 14.50 -8.37 -9.67
CA LEU A 144 14.78 -9.81 -9.45
C LEU A 144 13.79 -10.69 -10.22
N ASP A 145 12.53 -10.29 -10.32
CA ASP A 145 11.51 -10.99 -11.11
C ASP A 145 11.87 -10.98 -12.61
N HIS A 146 12.37 -9.86 -13.10
CA HIS A 146 12.84 -9.75 -14.49
C HIS A 146 14.06 -10.65 -14.74
N GLU A 147 15.06 -10.67 -13.83
CA GLU A 147 16.20 -11.57 -13.90
C GLU A 147 15.74 -13.05 -13.90
N MET A 148 14.72 -13.40 -13.10
CA MET A 148 14.14 -14.75 -13.06
C MET A 148 13.43 -15.09 -14.38
N TRP A 149 12.65 -14.16 -14.91
CA TRP A 149 11.97 -14.34 -16.20
C TRP A 149 12.97 -14.58 -17.35
N GLU A 150 14.05 -13.80 -17.43
CA GLU A 150 15.11 -13.98 -18.42
C GLU A 150 15.76 -15.37 -18.30
N LEU A 151 15.99 -15.83 -17.07
CA LEU A 151 16.55 -17.16 -16.80
C LEU A 151 15.60 -18.27 -17.24
N GLN A 152 14.30 -18.11 -17.00
CA GLN A 152 13.27 -19.03 -17.47
C GLN A 152 13.21 -19.07 -18.99
N GLN A 153 13.27 -17.92 -19.67
CA GLN A 153 13.31 -17.86 -21.14
C GLN A 153 14.55 -18.55 -21.71
N ALA A 154 15.72 -18.38 -21.08
CA ALA A 154 16.94 -19.08 -21.46
C ALA A 154 16.80 -20.61 -21.29
N THR A 155 16.21 -21.05 -20.19
CA THR A 155 15.91 -22.47 -19.93
C THR A 155 14.98 -23.06 -20.98
N MET A 156 13.91 -22.35 -21.33
CA MET A 156 12.96 -22.76 -22.37
C MET A 156 13.62 -22.86 -23.76
N ARG A 157 14.56 -21.97 -24.08
CA ARG A 157 15.34 -22.06 -25.34
C ARG A 157 16.18 -23.31 -25.36
N MET A 158 16.93 -23.60 -24.28
CA MET A 158 17.74 -24.82 -24.18
C MET A 158 16.93 -26.10 -24.35
N MET A 159 15.71 -26.16 -23.76
CA MET A 159 14.78 -27.27 -23.95
C MET A 159 14.39 -27.46 -25.41
N ARG A 160 14.07 -26.39 -26.12
CA ARG A 160 13.73 -26.40 -27.55
C ARG A 160 14.91 -26.82 -28.46
N GLU A 161 16.13 -26.50 -28.04
CA GLU A 161 17.38 -26.87 -28.70
C GLU A 161 17.77 -28.35 -28.41
N GLY A 162 16.97 -29.07 -27.62
CA GLY A 162 17.21 -30.51 -27.35
C GLY A 162 18.23 -30.76 -26.24
N CYS A 163 18.60 -29.76 -25.44
CA CYS A 163 19.48 -29.96 -24.28
C CYS A 163 18.82 -30.90 -23.27
N SER A 164 19.61 -31.81 -22.70
CA SER A 164 19.12 -32.71 -21.66
C SER A 164 18.80 -31.98 -20.36
N PRO A 165 17.85 -32.48 -19.53
CA PRO A 165 17.55 -31.90 -18.21
C PRO A 165 18.78 -31.75 -17.31
N VAL A 166 19.71 -32.70 -17.37
CA VAL A 166 20.96 -32.69 -16.59
C VAL A 166 21.86 -31.53 -17.03
N GLU A 167 21.97 -31.29 -18.33
CA GLU A 167 22.74 -30.19 -18.87
C GLU A 167 22.13 -28.83 -18.51
N ILE A 168 20.81 -28.70 -18.61
CA ILE A 168 20.07 -27.50 -18.20
C ILE A 168 20.30 -27.23 -16.71
N GLN A 169 20.14 -28.24 -15.87
CA GLN A 169 20.38 -28.11 -14.42
C GLN A 169 21.81 -27.69 -14.13
N ARG A 170 22.80 -28.24 -14.82
CA ARG A 170 24.21 -27.88 -14.66
C ARG A 170 24.47 -26.40 -15.03
N LYS A 171 23.87 -25.91 -16.13
CA LYS A 171 24.08 -24.53 -16.62
C LYS A 171 23.28 -23.49 -15.86
N MET A 172 22.03 -23.79 -15.50
CA MET A 172 21.07 -22.81 -14.96
C MET A 172 20.82 -22.95 -13.45
N GLY A 173 20.97 -24.19 -12.89
CA GLY A 173 20.58 -24.49 -11.51
C GLY A 173 21.26 -23.61 -10.45
N LYS A 174 22.57 -23.32 -10.62
CA LYS A 174 23.29 -22.42 -9.69
C LYS A 174 22.72 -20.99 -9.73
N LYS A 175 22.45 -20.48 -10.93
CA LYS A 175 21.90 -19.11 -11.10
C LYS A 175 20.49 -19.01 -10.54
N THR A 176 19.64 -20.01 -10.81
CA THR A 176 18.27 -20.10 -10.27
C THR A 176 18.27 -20.09 -8.76
N LYS A 177 19.14 -20.93 -8.13
CA LYS A 177 19.26 -20.98 -6.68
C LYS A 177 19.73 -19.67 -6.07
N GLN A 178 20.75 -19.05 -6.66
CA GLN A 178 21.26 -17.75 -6.20
C GLN A 178 20.21 -16.64 -6.32
N LEU A 179 19.43 -16.64 -7.39
CA LEU A 179 18.40 -15.63 -7.58
C LEU A 179 17.23 -15.83 -6.60
N ALA A 180 16.79 -17.06 -6.37
CA ALA A 180 15.79 -17.40 -5.36
C ALA A 180 16.24 -16.95 -3.95
N GLN A 181 17.50 -17.22 -3.59
CA GLN A 181 18.06 -16.78 -2.31
C GLN A 181 18.08 -15.25 -2.18
N ARG A 182 18.51 -14.52 -3.21
CA ARG A 182 18.50 -13.03 -3.21
C ARG A 182 17.08 -12.47 -3.05
N THR A 183 16.08 -13.13 -3.64
CA THR A 183 14.67 -12.76 -3.49
C THR A 183 14.20 -12.95 -2.06
N GLU A 184 14.45 -14.11 -1.48
CA GLU A 184 14.12 -14.43 -0.09
C GLU A 184 14.81 -13.47 0.90
N GLU A 185 16.10 -13.18 0.70
CA GLU A 185 16.84 -12.22 1.52
C GLU A 185 16.23 -10.81 1.44
N LEU A 186 15.84 -10.35 0.23
CA LEU A 186 15.20 -9.05 0.02
C LEU A 186 13.86 -8.97 0.76
N GLU A 187 13.02 -10.00 0.64
CA GLU A 187 11.69 -10.07 1.26
C GLU A 187 11.80 -10.15 2.78
N THR A 188 12.62 -11.05 3.28
CA THR A 188 12.87 -11.20 4.72
C THR A 188 13.39 -9.91 5.33
N LYS A 189 14.39 -9.29 4.68
CA LYS A 189 14.91 -8.00 5.14
C LYS A 189 13.85 -6.92 5.16
N PHE A 190 13.03 -6.82 4.13
CA PHE A 190 11.96 -5.82 4.07
C PHE A 190 10.96 -5.98 5.21
N VAL A 191 10.53 -7.19 5.49
CA VAL A 191 9.61 -7.51 6.59
C VAL A 191 10.23 -7.19 7.94
N MET A 192 11.47 -7.62 8.17
CA MET A 192 12.17 -7.36 9.43
C MET A 192 12.43 -5.88 9.67
N ASP A 193 12.84 -5.14 8.63
CA ASP A 193 13.06 -3.68 8.71
C ASP A 193 11.75 -2.89 8.96
N ASN A 194 10.59 -3.50 8.68
CA ASN A 194 9.27 -2.89 8.79
C ASN A 194 8.34 -3.62 9.78
N TYR A 195 8.89 -4.45 10.64
CA TYR A 195 8.13 -5.25 11.60
C TYR A 195 7.18 -4.40 12.49
N ASN A 196 7.61 -3.19 12.88
CA ASN A 196 6.86 -2.29 13.76
C ASN A 196 5.92 -1.32 13.03
N ASN A 197 5.72 -1.47 11.71
CA ASN A 197 4.81 -0.63 10.94
C ASN A 197 3.94 -1.48 10.02
N VAL A 198 3.02 -0.82 9.30
CA VAL A 198 2.02 -1.49 8.44
C VAL A 198 2.62 -2.32 7.29
N LEU A 199 3.85 -1.99 6.83
CA LEU A 199 4.49 -2.67 5.69
C LEU A 199 4.90 -4.11 6.00
N GLY A 200 5.40 -4.39 7.22
CA GLY A 200 5.81 -5.73 7.62
C GLY A 200 4.63 -6.71 7.64
N PRO A 201 3.61 -6.50 8.49
CA PRO A 201 2.42 -7.33 8.51
C PRO A 201 1.63 -7.30 7.19
N GLY A 202 1.56 -6.15 6.51
CA GLY A 202 0.83 -5.97 5.27
C GLY A 202 1.41 -6.72 4.07
N TYR A 203 2.69 -7.07 4.10
CA TYR A 203 3.33 -7.82 3.02
C TYR A 203 2.89 -9.29 2.95
N PHE A 204 2.48 -9.88 4.07
CA PHE A 204 2.06 -11.28 4.16
C PHE A 204 0.55 -11.51 3.94
N ARG A 205 -0.19 -10.47 3.65
CA ARG A 205 -1.63 -10.51 3.37
C ARG A 205 -1.89 -10.40 1.88
#